data_f44080f8840b60691699d419617411da
#
_entry.id   f44080f8840b60691699d419617411da
#
_cell.length_a   1.000
_cell.length_b   1.000
_cell.length_c   1.000
_cell.angle_alpha   90.00
_cell.angle_beta   90.00
_cell.angle_gamma   90.00
#
_symmetry.space_group_name_H-M   'P 1'
#
loop_
_entity.id
_entity.type
_entity.pdbx_description
1 polymer ?
#
loop_
_entity_poly.entity_id
_entity_poly.type
_entity_poly.pdbx_seq_one_letter_code
_entity_poly.pdbx_strand_id
1 'polypeptide(L)'
;MKKLFVISTLAVRLIALVALTSCGGKDNSGYKELIAGKWVVKSYYHWYHDFTDESLSSERSYTLSDTNYIGYDSAEFNTNGTMRWHMNDRYVSSGMFSDPYINFEWRIKGDSLFVSPNWVADNIAKYAIKELNSETLVIEQHLDNEHPEYSHHHWEQIHRYTFSRCKK
;
A
#
# COMPACT_ATOMS: atom_id res chain seq x y z
N MET A 1 -66.61 4.10 3.67
CA MET A 1 -65.38 4.23 4.42
C MET A 1 -64.25 3.49 3.66
N LYS A 2 -63.45 4.21 2.90
CA LYS A 2 -62.34 3.64 2.12
C LYS A 2 -61.03 3.96 2.88
N LYS A 3 -60.35 2.91 3.37
CA LYS A 3 -59.03 3.05 4.00
C LYS A 3 -57.96 3.17 2.92
N LEU A 4 -57.31 4.32 2.89
CA LEU A 4 -56.15 4.59 2.04
C LEU A 4 -54.92 3.90 2.67
N PHE A 5 -54.33 2.91 1.97
CA PHE A 5 -53.06 2.34 2.31
C PHE A 5 -51.96 3.23 1.73
N VAL A 6 -51.23 3.93 2.58
CA VAL A 6 -50.00 4.64 2.21
C VAL A 6 -48.89 3.61 2.23
N ILE A 7 -48.41 3.21 1.05
CA ILE A 7 -47.23 2.39 0.90
C ILE A 7 -46.02 3.33 0.95
N SER A 8 -45.35 3.33 2.10
CA SER A 8 -44.05 3.99 2.28
C SER A 8 -43.01 3.17 1.54
N THR A 9 -42.55 3.68 0.40
CA THR A 9 -41.39 3.12 -0.33
C THR A 9 -40.12 3.48 0.41
N LEU A 10 -39.70 2.58 1.27
CA LEU A 10 -38.36 2.63 1.88
C LEU A 10 -37.33 2.28 0.79
N ALA A 11 -36.68 3.30 0.25
CA ALA A 11 -35.55 3.11 -0.66
C ALA A 11 -34.37 2.51 0.12
N VAL A 12 -34.28 1.19 0.13
CA VAL A 12 -33.12 0.46 0.61
C VAL A 12 -31.97 0.75 -0.38
N ARG A 13 -31.09 1.64 -0.01
CA ARG A 13 -29.80 1.79 -0.68
C ARG A 13 -29.00 0.51 -0.41
N LEU A 14 -29.06 -0.41 -1.37
CA LEU A 14 -28.23 -1.60 -1.40
C LEU A 14 -26.80 -1.13 -1.64
N ILE A 15 -26.03 -0.97 -0.57
CA ILE A 15 -24.56 -0.86 -0.66
C ILE A 15 -24.11 -2.24 -1.11
N ALA A 16 -23.82 -2.37 -2.40
CA ALA A 16 -23.22 -3.57 -2.95
C ALA A 16 -21.80 -3.72 -2.35
N LEU A 17 -21.72 -4.44 -1.26
CA LEU A 17 -20.46 -4.98 -0.74
C LEU A 17 -20.03 -6.05 -1.74
N VAL A 18 -19.22 -5.67 -2.73
CA VAL A 18 -18.60 -6.64 -3.64
C VAL A 18 -17.55 -7.40 -2.83
N ALA A 19 -17.98 -8.44 -2.14
CA ALA A 19 -17.08 -9.45 -1.61
C ALA A 19 -16.50 -10.19 -2.83
N LEU A 20 -15.30 -9.80 -3.25
CA LEU A 20 -14.55 -10.48 -4.29
C LEU A 20 -14.01 -11.80 -3.73
N THR A 21 -14.87 -12.80 -3.62
CA THR A 21 -14.43 -14.20 -3.50
C THR A 21 -13.96 -14.65 -4.87
N SER A 22 -12.67 -14.57 -5.11
CA SER A 22 -12.05 -14.96 -6.37
C SER A 22 -11.36 -16.30 -6.23
N CYS A 23 -12.01 -17.33 -6.73
CA CYS A 23 -11.32 -18.57 -7.12
C CYS A 23 -11.30 -18.65 -8.66
N GLY A 24 -10.08 -18.66 -9.26
CA GLY A 24 -9.90 -18.84 -10.72
C GLY A 24 -9.48 -17.56 -11.45
N GLY A 25 -8.37 -17.64 -12.17
CA GLY A 25 -7.67 -16.69 -13.04
C GLY A 25 -8.42 -15.42 -13.46
N LYS A 26 -8.52 -14.44 -12.59
CA LYS A 26 -9.21 -13.18 -12.88
C LYS A 26 -8.27 -12.23 -13.58
N ASP A 27 -8.81 -11.70 -14.67
CA ASP A 27 -8.34 -10.49 -15.34
C ASP A 27 -8.17 -9.37 -14.29
N ASN A 28 -6.92 -8.93 -14.08
CA ASN A 28 -6.56 -7.91 -13.08
C ASN A 28 -6.90 -6.48 -13.54
N SER A 29 -7.71 -6.33 -14.60
CA SER A 29 -8.08 -5.02 -15.16
C SER A 29 -8.77 -4.13 -14.13
N GLY A 30 -9.69 -4.67 -13.34
CA GLY A 30 -10.41 -3.91 -12.31
C GLY A 30 -9.50 -3.38 -11.20
N TYR A 31 -8.51 -4.14 -10.76
CA TYR A 31 -7.52 -3.66 -9.80
C TYR A 31 -6.63 -2.58 -10.37
N LYS A 32 -6.23 -2.72 -11.65
CA LYS A 32 -5.37 -1.76 -12.31
C LYS A 32 -6.05 -0.39 -12.45
N GLU A 33 -7.32 -0.37 -12.77
CA GLU A 33 -8.11 0.86 -12.82
C GLU A 33 -8.34 1.48 -11.43
N LEU A 34 -8.59 0.64 -10.42
CA LEU A 34 -8.80 1.09 -9.05
C LEU A 34 -7.53 1.69 -8.44
N ILE A 35 -6.34 1.11 -8.68
CA ILE A 35 -5.09 1.61 -8.11
C ILE A 35 -4.58 2.85 -8.85
N ALA A 36 -4.88 3.00 -10.14
CA ALA A 36 -4.41 4.14 -10.94
C ALA A 36 -4.86 5.48 -10.34
N GLY A 37 -3.92 6.43 -10.25
CA GLY A 37 -4.13 7.77 -9.71
C GLY A 37 -3.17 8.11 -8.58
N LYS A 38 -3.42 9.26 -7.93
CA LYS A 38 -2.58 9.77 -6.86
C LYS A 38 -3.13 9.38 -5.49
N TRP A 39 -2.24 8.86 -4.65
CA TRP A 39 -2.50 8.39 -3.31
C TRP A 39 -1.59 9.10 -2.30
N VAL A 40 -2.15 9.52 -1.18
CA VAL A 40 -1.42 10.18 -0.09
C VAL A 40 -1.31 9.20 1.07
N VAL A 41 -0.11 9.01 1.61
CA VAL A 41 0.13 8.19 2.79
C VAL A 41 -0.63 8.78 3.98
N LYS A 42 -1.43 7.98 4.66
CA LYS A 42 -2.10 8.34 5.92
C LYS A 42 -1.32 7.86 7.11
N SER A 43 -0.85 6.63 7.02
CA SER A 43 -0.03 6.03 8.05
C SER A 43 0.94 5.04 7.45
N TYR A 44 2.06 4.89 8.14
CA TYR A 44 3.06 3.87 7.89
C TYR A 44 3.28 3.10 9.18
N TYR A 45 3.19 1.78 9.08
CA TYR A 45 3.47 0.84 10.17
C TYR A 45 4.72 0.06 9.82
N HIS A 46 5.65 -0.02 10.77
CA HIS A 46 6.85 -0.83 10.68
C HIS A 46 6.96 -1.70 11.91
N TRP A 47 7.08 -3.00 11.69
CA TRP A 47 7.39 -3.98 12.70
C TRP A 47 8.69 -4.69 12.29
N TYR A 48 9.60 -4.80 13.23
CA TYR A 48 10.85 -5.53 13.09
C TYR A 48 10.99 -6.45 14.29
N HIS A 49 11.26 -7.72 14.05
CA HIS A 49 11.51 -8.70 15.08
C HIS A 49 12.80 -9.45 14.78
N ASP A 50 13.75 -9.42 15.73
CA ASP A 50 14.96 -10.20 15.70
C ASP A 50 14.80 -11.41 16.62
N PHE A 51 14.81 -12.61 16.04
CA PHE A 51 14.64 -13.86 16.79
C PHE A 51 15.91 -14.28 17.52
N THR A 52 17.05 -13.64 17.22
CA THR A 52 18.34 -13.92 17.85
C THR A 52 18.62 -12.97 19.01
N ASP A 53 18.21 -11.70 18.84
CA ASP A 53 18.36 -10.67 19.89
C ASP A 53 17.08 -9.82 19.96
N GLU A 54 16.19 -10.18 20.89
CA GLU A 54 14.91 -9.51 21.08
C GLU A 54 15.06 -8.01 21.44
N SER A 55 16.20 -7.61 22.00
CA SER A 55 16.46 -6.20 22.33
C SER A 55 16.56 -5.29 21.11
N LEU A 56 16.78 -5.87 19.92
CA LEU A 56 16.78 -5.17 18.63
C LEU A 56 15.39 -5.05 18.01
N SER A 57 14.40 -5.79 18.55
CA SER A 57 13.03 -5.77 18.03
C SER A 57 12.36 -4.42 18.26
N SER A 58 11.54 -3.99 17.32
CA SER A 58 10.84 -2.71 17.38
C SER A 58 9.51 -2.72 16.64
N GLU A 59 8.56 -1.97 17.17
CA GLU A 59 7.28 -1.72 16.53
C GLU A 59 7.01 -0.23 16.51
N ARG A 60 6.65 0.33 15.36
CA ARG A 60 6.43 1.76 15.19
C ARG A 60 5.29 2.02 14.24
N SER A 61 4.47 2.99 14.60
CA SER A 61 3.42 3.53 13.74
C SER A 61 3.63 5.03 13.56
N TYR A 62 3.51 5.50 12.33
CA TYR A 62 3.70 6.89 11.98
C TYR A 62 2.51 7.39 11.18
N THR A 63 2.19 8.67 11.35
CA THR A 63 1.32 9.43 10.47
C THR A 63 2.14 10.50 9.74
N LEU A 64 1.61 11.12 8.69
CA LEU A 64 2.33 12.20 7.99
C LEU A 64 2.66 13.40 8.89
N SER A 65 1.88 13.60 9.95
CA SER A 65 2.12 14.68 10.93
C SER A 65 3.26 14.38 11.90
N ASP A 66 3.72 13.12 11.98
CA ASP A 66 4.77 12.74 12.90
C ASP A 66 6.12 13.32 12.49
N THR A 67 6.73 14.02 13.42
CA THR A 67 8.03 14.69 13.19
C THR A 67 9.18 13.72 12.94
N ASN A 68 9.03 12.46 13.35
CA ASN A 68 10.05 11.41 13.20
C ASN A 68 9.81 10.53 11.97
N TYR A 69 8.72 10.75 11.22
CA TYR A 69 8.49 9.98 10.01
C TYR A 69 9.44 10.45 8.89
N ILE A 70 10.27 9.55 8.42
CA ILE A 70 11.14 9.72 7.26
C ILE A 70 10.75 8.64 6.27
N GLY A 71 10.21 9.05 5.12
CA GLY A 71 9.73 8.10 4.11
C GLY A 71 8.93 8.75 3.00
N TYR A 72 8.00 7.99 2.44
CA TYR A 72 7.16 8.45 1.33
C TYR A 72 5.90 9.11 1.84
N ASP A 73 5.52 10.25 1.27
CA ASP A 73 4.26 10.94 1.58
C ASP A 73 3.16 10.68 0.55
N SER A 74 3.52 10.33 -0.68
CA SER A 74 2.54 10.02 -1.73
C SER A 74 3.08 9.07 -2.79
N ALA A 75 2.15 8.41 -3.50
CA ALA A 75 2.42 7.57 -4.67
C ALA A 75 1.47 7.92 -5.81
N GLU A 76 1.96 7.94 -7.03
CA GLU A 76 1.17 8.15 -8.24
C GLU A 76 1.33 6.95 -9.17
N PHE A 77 0.23 6.22 -9.41
CA PHE A 77 0.19 5.06 -10.28
C PHE A 77 -0.43 5.43 -11.62
N ASN A 78 0.32 5.24 -12.70
CA ASN A 78 -0.15 5.49 -14.06
C ASN A 78 -0.66 4.20 -14.70
N THR A 79 -1.71 4.29 -15.51
CA THR A 79 -2.31 3.14 -16.20
C THR A 79 -1.36 2.42 -17.16
N ASN A 80 -0.29 3.07 -17.59
CA ASN A 80 0.75 2.48 -18.44
C ASN A 80 1.73 1.56 -17.69
N GLY A 81 1.57 1.38 -16.37
CA GLY A 81 2.44 0.54 -15.54
C GLY A 81 3.64 1.26 -14.94
N THR A 82 3.73 2.58 -15.09
CA THR A 82 4.72 3.39 -14.36
C THR A 82 4.13 3.95 -13.08
N MET A 83 4.95 4.12 -12.07
CA MET A 83 4.56 4.82 -10.84
C MET A 83 5.68 5.72 -10.34
N ARG A 84 5.30 6.67 -9.50
CA ARG A 84 6.21 7.59 -8.88
C ARG A 84 5.90 7.72 -7.39
N TRP A 85 6.90 7.45 -6.55
CA TRP A 85 6.85 7.76 -5.13
C TRP A 85 7.39 9.18 -4.92
N HIS A 86 6.74 9.91 -4.04
CA HIS A 86 7.25 11.18 -3.53
C HIS A 86 7.74 10.99 -2.10
N MET A 87 8.99 11.33 -1.88
CA MET A 87 9.61 11.32 -0.55
C MET A 87 9.26 12.61 0.19
N ASN A 88 9.04 12.51 1.49
CA ASN A 88 8.78 13.71 2.28
C ASN A 88 10.02 14.62 2.36
N ASP A 89 9.79 15.89 2.62
CA ASP A 89 10.84 16.92 2.64
C ASP A 89 11.97 16.62 3.64
N ARG A 90 11.69 15.90 4.72
CA ARG A 90 12.70 15.51 5.71
C ARG A 90 13.65 14.47 5.17
N TYR A 91 13.14 13.55 4.37
CA TYR A 91 13.98 12.53 3.75
C TYR A 91 14.90 13.15 2.70
N VAL A 92 14.38 14.09 1.92
CA VAL A 92 15.16 14.85 0.94
C VAL A 92 16.21 15.71 1.64
N SER A 93 15.84 16.41 2.72
CA SER A 93 16.76 17.27 3.47
C SER A 93 17.85 16.51 4.23
N SER A 94 17.73 15.19 4.40
CA SER A 94 18.81 14.35 4.94
C SER A 94 20.02 14.23 4.02
N GLY A 95 19.90 14.68 2.76
CA GLY A 95 20.97 14.64 1.76
C GLY A 95 21.16 13.28 1.08
N MET A 96 20.34 12.29 1.41
CA MET A 96 20.40 10.96 0.78
C MET A 96 19.96 10.97 -0.69
N PHE A 97 19.05 11.88 -1.04
CA PHE A 97 18.50 11.99 -2.38
C PHE A 97 18.43 13.45 -2.81
N SER A 98 18.81 13.73 -4.04
CA SER A 98 18.70 15.07 -4.64
C SER A 98 17.33 15.32 -5.30
N ASP A 99 16.61 14.25 -5.64
CA ASP A 99 15.27 14.30 -6.25
C ASP A 99 14.25 13.73 -5.26
N PRO A 100 13.18 14.46 -4.93
CA PRO A 100 12.12 13.96 -4.06
C PRO A 100 11.29 12.86 -4.71
N TYR A 101 11.47 12.59 -5.99
CA TYR A 101 10.71 11.60 -6.72
C TYR A 101 11.55 10.40 -7.09
N ILE A 102 11.01 9.19 -6.84
CA ILE A 102 11.59 7.94 -7.34
C ILE A 102 10.59 7.31 -8.30
N ASN A 103 11.07 7.00 -9.50
CA ASN A 103 10.26 6.35 -10.53
C ASN A 103 10.43 4.85 -10.48
N PHE A 104 9.32 4.13 -10.66
CA PHE A 104 9.24 2.68 -10.66
C PHE A 104 8.33 2.21 -11.79
N GLU A 105 8.44 0.93 -12.12
CA GLU A 105 7.42 0.18 -12.85
C GLU A 105 6.56 -0.59 -11.85
N TRP A 106 5.29 -0.79 -12.16
CA TRP A 106 4.40 -1.57 -11.34
C TRP A 106 3.50 -2.49 -12.14
N ARG A 107 3.11 -3.59 -11.51
CA ARG A 107 2.13 -4.53 -12.04
C ARG A 107 1.37 -5.20 -10.89
N ILE A 108 0.16 -5.68 -11.19
CA ILE A 108 -0.64 -6.48 -10.27
C ILE A 108 -0.71 -7.92 -10.80
N LYS A 109 -0.56 -8.88 -9.91
CA LYS A 109 -0.81 -10.29 -10.16
C LYS A 109 -1.52 -10.89 -8.96
N GLY A 110 -2.80 -11.30 -9.14
CA GLY A 110 -3.66 -11.69 -8.04
C GLY A 110 -3.91 -10.53 -7.08
N ASP A 111 -3.68 -10.75 -5.80
CA ASP A 111 -3.77 -9.78 -4.71
C ASP A 111 -2.44 -9.09 -4.38
N SER A 112 -1.46 -9.19 -5.28
CA SER A 112 -0.12 -8.67 -5.05
C SER A 112 0.22 -7.55 -6.03
N LEU A 113 0.78 -6.48 -5.48
CA LEU A 113 1.41 -5.37 -6.18
C LEU A 113 2.91 -5.61 -6.25
N PHE A 114 3.47 -5.63 -7.45
CA PHE A 114 4.89 -5.71 -7.71
C PHE A 114 5.40 -4.34 -8.16
N VAL A 115 6.47 -3.89 -7.53
CA VAL A 115 7.12 -2.61 -7.81
C VAL A 115 8.60 -2.85 -8.08
N SER A 116 9.11 -2.33 -9.18
CA SER A 116 10.50 -2.48 -9.58
C SER A 116 11.11 -1.11 -9.89
N PRO A 117 12.30 -0.80 -9.38
CA PRO A 117 13.02 0.40 -9.80
C PRO A 117 13.38 0.31 -11.27
N ASN A 118 13.22 1.40 -12.01
CA ASN A 118 13.54 1.44 -13.44
C ASN A 118 15.03 1.15 -13.75
N TRP A 119 15.92 1.25 -12.77
CA TRP A 119 17.37 1.05 -12.96
C TRP A 119 17.92 -0.31 -12.50
N VAL A 120 17.10 -1.10 -11.78
CA VAL A 120 17.53 -2.42 -11.25
C VAL A 120 16.48 -3.47 -11.58
N ALA A 121 16.69 -4.19 -12.67
CA ALA A 121 15.70 -5.15 -13.19
C ALA A 121 15.39 -6.32 -12.24
N ASP A 122 16.32 -6.69 -11.37
CA ASP A 122 16.20 -7.87 -10.51
C ASP A 122 15.65 -7.55 -9.10
N ASN A 123 15.53 -6.28 -8.75
CA ASN A 123 15.04 -5.87 -7.44
C ASN A 123 13.54 -5.55 -7.49
N ILE A 124 12.72 -6.56 -7.28
CA ILE A 124 11.26 -6.45 -7.32
C ILE A 124 10.71 -6.50 -5.89
N ALA A 125 10.19 -5.37 -5.42
CA ALA A 125 9.42 -5.35 -4.18
C ALA A 125 8.01 -5.92 -4.42
N LYS A 126 7.60 -6.86 -3.58
CA LYS A 126 6.26 -7.46 -3.59
C LYS A 126 5.49 -6.97 -2.37
N TYR A 127 4.31 -6.43 -2.61
CA TYR A 127 3.37 -6.03 -1.58
C TYR A 127 2.08 -6.83 -1.71
N ALA A 128 1.56 -7.36 -0.60
CA ALA A 128 0.18 -7.85 -0.54
C ALA A 128 -0.77 -6.66 -0.51
N ILE A 129 -1.81 -6.67 -1.35
CA ILE A 129 -2.89 -5.68 -1.31
C ILE A 129 -3.88 -6.15 -0.24
N LYS A 130 -3.88 -5.49 0.91
CA LYS A 130 -4.78 -5.82 2.04
C LYS A 130 -6.15 -5.19 1.88
N GLU A 131 -6.19 -4.01 1.27
CA GLU A 131 -7.43 -3.29 0.94
C GLU A 131 -7.21 -2.45 -0.31
N LEU A 132 -8.19 -2.43 -1.20
CA LEU A 132 -8.22 -1.53 -2.35
C LEU A 132 -9.68 -1.21 -2.69
N ASN A 133 -10.04 0.05 -2.55
CA ASN A 133 -11.32 0.60 -2.97
C ASN A 133 -11.13 2.00 -3.58
N SER A 134 -12.21 2.74 -3.83
CA SER A 134 -12.13 4.06 -4.44
C SER A 134 -11.42 5.12 -3.59
N GLU A 135 -11.28 4.91 -2.28
CA GLU A 135 -10.79 5.91 -1.33
C GLU A 135 -9.54 5.44 -0.56
N THR A 136 -9.38 4.12 -0.40
CA THR A 136 -8.35 3.52 0.45
C THR A 136 -7.53 2.50 -0.33
N LEU A 137 -6.22 2.54 -0.14
CA LEU A 137 -5.27 1.50 -0.54
C LEU A 137 -4.42 1.13 0.67
N VAL A 138 -4.41 -0.15 1.03
CA VAL A 138 -3.50 -0.70 2.05
C VAL A 138 -2.61 -1.74 1.39
N ILE A 139 -1.30 -1.52 1.44
CA ILE A 139 -0.31 -2.47 0.97
C ILE A 139 0.64 -2.86 2.09
N GLU A 140 1.07 -4.10 2.08
CA GLU A 140 1.95 -4.67 3.08
C GLU A 140 3.06 -5.47 2.44
N GLN A 141 4.29 -5.21 2.83
CA GLN A 141 5.46 -5.99 2.48
C GLN A 141 5.93 -6.75 3.71
N HIS A 142 6.16 -8.04 3.54
CA HIS A 142 6.82 -8.90 4.52
C HIS A 142 8.21 -9.23 3.98
N LEU A 143 9.22 -8.97 4.78
CA LEU A 143 10.62 -9.27 4.51
C LEU A 143 11.14 -10.16 5.63
N ASP A 144 11.90 -11.16 5.27
CA ASP A 144 12.61 -12.01 6.20
C ASP A 144 14.06 -12.19 5.72
N ASN A 145 14.88 -12.67 6.63
CA ASN A 145 16.24 -13.03 6.36
C ASN A 145 16.33 -14.59 6.39
N GLU A 146 16.00 -15.21 5.24
CA GLU A 146 16.06 -16.66 5.09
C GLU A 146 17.49 -17.21 4.94
N HIS A 147 18.52 -16.32 4.87
CA HIS A 147 19.92 -16.70 4.69
C HIS A 147 20.77 -16.40 5.92
N PRO A 148 20.60 -17.16 7.02
CA PRO A 148 21.35 -16.94 8.28
C PRO A 148 22.86 -17.10 8.13
N GLU A 149 23.35 -17.69 7.05
CA GLU A 149 24.77 -17.81 6.74
C GLU A 149 25.46 -16.47 6.44
N TYR A 150 24.69 -15.43 6.05
CA TYR A 150 25.21 -14.08 5.79
C TYR A 150 24.92 -13.10 6.92
N SER A 151 24.14 -13.51 7.92
CA SER A 151 23.78 -12.69 9.07
C SER A 151 23.77 -13.55 10.32
N HIS A 152 24.37 -13.04 11.40
CA HIS A 152 24.29 -13.69 12.72
C HIS A 152 22.91 -13.53 13.36
N HIS A 153 22.00 -12.78 12.73
CA HIS A 153 20.66 -12.49 13.21
C HIS A 153 19.62 -13.03 12.26
N HIS A 154 18.64 -13.72 12.81
CA HIS A 154 17.41 -14.11 12.10
C HIS A 154 16.33 -13.08 12.43
N TRP A 155 15.80 -12.39 11.42
CA TRP A 155 14.82 -11.33 11.60
C TRP A 155 13.70 -11.38 10.56
N GLU A 156 12.58 -10.77 10.94
CA GLU A 156 11.44 -10.49 10.06
C GLU A 156 11.06 -9.01 10.14
N GLN A 157 10.53 -8.48 9.05
CA GLN A 157 10.02 -7.11 8.98
C GLN A 157 8.68 -7.07 8.28
N ILE A 158 7.79 -6.23 8.79
CA ILE A 158 6.53 -5.88 8.14
C ILE A 158 6.52 -4.37 7.90
N HIS A 159 6.32 -3.98 6.64
CA HIS A 159 6.10 -2.60 6.23
C HIS A 159 4.68 -2.48 5.69
N ARG A 160 3.82 -1.73 6.35
CA ARG A 160 2.45 -1.49 5.90
C ARG A 160 2.22 -0.01 5.66
N TYR A 161 1.76 0.31 4.44
CA TYR A 161 1.35 1.65 4.06
C TYR A 161 -0.16 1.68 3.93
N THR A 162 -0.78 2.66 4.57
CA THR A 162 -2.19 3.02 4.38
C THR A 162 -2.26 4.34 3.65
N PHE A 163 -2.92 4.34 2.50
CA PHE A 163 -3.09 5.52 1.66
C PHE A 163 -4.56 5.93 1.59
N SER A 164 -4.80 7.21 1.39
CA SER A 164 -6.07 7.71 0.88
C SER A 164 -5.91 8.27 -0.52
N ARG A 165 -6.95 8.14 -1.33
CA ARG A 165 -6.98 8.75 -2.65
C ARG A 165 -6.97 10.27 -2.55
N CYS A 166 -6.12 10.91 -3.36
CA CYS A 166 -6.16 12.36 -3.49
C CYS A 166 -7.45 12.76 -4.20
N LYS A 167 -8.31 13.55 -3.54
CA LYS A 167 -9.50 14.11 -4.19
C LYS A 167 -9.04 15.15 -5.19
N LYS A 168 -9.58 15.07 -6.40
CA LYS A 168 -9.36 16.07 -7.45
C LYS A 168 -10.00 17.39 -7.07
#